data_573386cc89c6b78d04c4a52f472e55c9
#
_entry.id   573386cc89c6b78d04c4a52f472e55c9
#
_cell.length_a   1.000
_cell.length_b   1.000
_cell.length_c   1.000
_cell.angle_alpha   90.00
_cell.angle_beta   90.00
_cell.angle_gamma   90.00
#
_symmetry.space_group_name_H-M   'P 1'
#
loop_
_entity.id
_entity.type
_entity.pdbx_description
1 polymer ?
#
loop_
_entity_poly.entity_id
_entity_poly.type
_entity_poly.pdbx_seq_one_letter_code
_entity_poly.pdbx_strand_id
1 'polypeptide(L)'
;MKNKLYKRVSLVMFLLLIVFTLGCRQTPQKEKSIRIAVASFSHETCTFCPKPTTIEDWEYYGPPTRDIIETDRGYIGGFKTMCEEYGGVNLQGILSPRGARGGSSGSWITEEAFEKYTNGIVKDLEELGPFDGVFLSLHGAMAVTGIPKPEAELVRRVRNVVGDIPIVVTLDLHANEDHELSDAADAVFITKRYPHYDTYLQGERAARVMIQTIRGDYKPIMATRKPGVITPSVFQGTGVSPAMEIMERARRWECQHPGVYVSVAFGFAYADVPDVGATVMVVTNNDQELADRIADDISDYIWRMREVFAGKKLPKTEEGVALAIAAAEAGQTPVVIADHSDRTGGSTYVLEELIRQGANNFCIATLRDEKAIDEIQEKAKVGDKMTIDVGGWTDKYAGNPVQIEGQVEFLGEYQRRGTTIVLLFGENNRVILTPQLTQVTTPDFFDPLGIDVKKLDIVVLKSRVHFRRGFHETGLAGVIFEVDAPGWGPADLTALPYKNIPKDIYPVYKKD
;
A
#
# COMPACT_ATOMS: atom_id res chain seq x y z
N MET A 1 23.01 -48.84 -68.93
CA MET A 1 23.10 -47.38 -68.69
C MET A 1 22.21 -46.87 -67.53
N LYS A 2 21.11 -47.48 -67.16
CA LYS A 2 20.19 -47.00 -66.09
C LYS A 2 20.76 -47.10 -64.67
N ASN A 3 21.64 -48.06 -64.35
CA ASN A 3 22.17 -48.25 -62.96
C ASN A 3 23.28 -47.27 -62.56
N LYS A 4 23.91 -46.58 -63.47
CA LYS A 4 24.97 -45.56 -63.13
C LYS A 4 24.33 -44.17 -62.78
N LEU A 5 23.14 -43.91 -63.33
CA LEU A 5 22.44 -42.67 -63.11
C LEU A 5 21.80 -42.59 -61.67
N TYR A 6 21.20 -43.71 -61.22
CA TYR A 6 20.65 -43.80 -59.86
C TYR A 6 21.70 -43.64 -58.74
N LYS A 7 22.91 -44.22 -58.95
CA LYS A 7 23.96 -44.10 -57.94
C LYS A 7 24.55 -42.66 -57.82
N ARG A 8 24.53 -41.91 -58.95
CA ARG A 8 24.99 -40.49 -58.90
C ARG A 8 23.95 -39.55 -58.31
N VAL A 9 22.65 -39.80 -58.54
CA VAL A 9 21.55 -38.99 -57.93
C VAL A 9 21.48 -39.25 -56.43
N SER A 10 21.57 -40.51 -55.95
CA SER A 10 21.61 -40.83 -54.54
C SER A 10 22.81 -40.21 -53.78
N LEU A 11 23.99 -40.15 -54.45
CA LEU A 11 25.20 -39.58 -53.80
C LEU A 11 25.11 -38.07 -53.70
N VAL A 12 24.52 -37.38 -54.66
CA VAL A 12 24.31 -35.92 -54.63
C VAL A 12 23.25 -35.53 -53.63
N MET A 13 22.14 -36.31 -53.50
CA MET A 13 21.13 -36.11 -52.47
C MET A 13 21.68 -36.36 -51.03
N PHE A 14 22.54 -37.35 -50.87
CA PHE A 14 23.18 -37.63 -49.57
C PHE A 14 24.19 -36.55 -49.19
N LEU A 15 24.95 -35.99 -50.13
CA LEU A 15 25.85 -34.87 -49.92
C LEU A 15 25.11 -33.55 -49.64
N LEU A 16 23.94 -33.31 -50.27
CA LEU A 16 23.09 -32.15 -49.97
C LEU A 16 22.43 -32.26 -48.61
N LEU A 17 22.06 -33.45 -48.15
CA LEU A 17 21.54 -33.64 -46.76
C LEU A 17 22.65 -33.42 -45.71
N ILE A 18 23.87 -33.81 -45.97
CA ILE A 18 25.02 -33.61 -45.03
C ILE A 18 25.41 -32.11 -44.93
N VAL A 19 25.28 -31.36 -46.04
CA VAL A 19 25.54 -29.91 -46.04
C VAL A 19 24.46 -29.15 -45.28
N PHE A 20 23.18 -29.63 -45.35
CA PHE A 20 22.06 -29.05 -44.59
C PHE A 20 22.15 -29.35 -43.08
N THR A 21 22.73 -30.46 -42.68
CA THR A 21 22.87 -30.80 -41.23
C THR A 21 24.14 -30.21 -40.59
N LEU A 22 25.09 -29.71 -41.35
CA LEU A 22 26.31 -29.02 -40.86
C LEU A 22 26.17 -27.49 -40.82
N GLY A 23 25.08 -26.93 -41.38
CA GLY A 23 24.86 -25.50 -41.48
C GLY A 23 24.12 -24.86 -40.28
N CYS A 24 23.63 -25.62 -39.32
CA CYS A 24 22.84 -25.10 -38.15
C CYS A 24 23.31 -25.69 -36.82
N ARG A 25 24.61 -25.70 -36.57
CA ARG A 25 25.12 -25.63 -35.20
C ARG A 25 25.58 -24.21 -34.94
N GLN A 26 24.63 -23.27 -34.84
CA GLN A 26 24.87 -22.12 -33.98
C GLN A 26 25.04 -22.72 -32.58
N THR A 27 26.23 -22.70 -32.04
CA THR A 27 26.47 -22.82 -30.61
C THR A 27 25.47 -21.83 -29.96
N PRO A 28 24.63 -22.26 -29.02
CA PRO A 28 23.78 -21.29 -28.32
C PRO A 28 24.75 -20.28 -27.73
N GLN A 29 24.72 -19.06 -28.26
CA GLN A 29 25.40 -17.93 -27.65
C GLN A 29 24.78 -17.89 -26.25
N LYS A 30 25.60 -18.15 -25.21
CA LYS A 30 25.13 -18.09 -23.83
C LYS A 30 24.55 -16.69 -23.67
N GLU A 31 23.21 -16.58 -23.65
CA GLU A 31 22.56 -15.29 -23.47
C GLU A 31 23.22 -14.63 -22.25
N LYS A 32 23.67 -13.40 -22.42
CA LYS A 32 24.28 -12.62 -21.34
C LYS A 32 23.24 -12.57 -20.22
N SER A 33 23.58 -13.09 -19.04
CA SER A 33 22.70 -13.03 -17.89
C SER A 33 22.39 -11.58 -17.54
N ILE A 34 21.12 -11.23 -17.51
CA ILE A 34 20.63 -9.91 -17.10
C ILE A 34 20.82 -9.77 -15.60
N ARG A 35 21.35 -8.64 -15.15
CA ARG A 35 21.57 -8.37 -13.73
C ARG A 35 20.79 -7.13 -13.30
N ILE A 36 19.84 -7.30 -12.37
CA ILE A 36 18.93 -6.25 -11.91
C ILE A 36 19.16 -5.96 -10.43
N ALA A 37 19.37 -4.68 -10.09
CA ALA A 37 19.37 -4.21 -8.71
C ALA A 37 17.93 -4.05 -8.20
N VAL A 38 17.67 -4.44 -6.94
CA VAL A 38 16.37 -4.35 -6.30
C VAL A 38 16.49 -3.62 -4.97
N ALA A 39 15.73 -2.54 -4.79
CA ALA A 39 15.62 -1.82 -3.51
C ALA A 39 14.17 -1.54 -3.13
N SER A 40 13.95 -1.30 -1.84
CA SER A 40 12.71 -0.76 -1.31
C SER A 40 12.98 0.35 -0.31
N PHE A 41 12.23 1.43 -0.44
CA PHE A 41 12.17 2.51 0.54
C PHE A 41 10.74 3.06 0.52
N SER A 42 9.90 2.60 1.44
CA SER A 42 8.44 2.77 1.38
C SER A 42 7.89 3.34 2.67
N HIS A 43 7.17 4.46 2.59
CA HIS A 43 6.48 5.07 3.72
C HIS A 43 5.24 5.84 3.26
N GLU A 44 4.14 5.70 3.99
CA GLU A 44 2.93 6.51 3.86
C GLU A 44 2.93 7.55 4.99
N THR A 45 3.20 8.81 4.67
CA THR A 45 3.46 9.86 5.66
C THR A 45 2.23 10.70 5.96
N CYS A 46 1.68 10.59 7.17
CA CYS A 46 0.63 11.49 7.64
C CYS A 46 1.25 12.79 8.19
N THR A 47 1.40 13.81 7.36
CA THR A 47 2.09 15.06 7.77
C THR A 47 1.40 15.82 8.90
N PHE A 48 0.12 15.53 9.17
CA PHE A 48 -0.65 16.12 10.27
C PHE A 48 -0.50 15.37 11.59
N CYS A 49 -0.01 14.13 11.55
CA CYS A 49 0.26 13.34 12.75
C CYS A 49 1.42 13.95 13.58
N PRO A 50 1.43 13.78 14.92
CA PRO A 50 2.26 14.61 15.78
C PRO A 50 3.75 14.22 15.83
N LYS A 51 4.10 12.96 15.53
CA LYS A 51 5.47 12.45 15.75
C LYS A 51 6.21 12.29 14.43
N PRO A 52 7.35 12.96 14.22
CA PRO A 52 8.20 12.75 13.05
C PRO A 52 8.72 11.30 13.01
N THR A 53 9.06 10.84 11.81
CA THR A 53 9.65 9.51 11.58
C THR A 53 11.17 9.66 11.50
N THR A 54 11.87 9.13 12.47
CA THR A 54 13.33 9.28 12.64
C THR A 54 14.09 8.02 12.21
N ILE A 55 15.42 8.07 12.24
CA ILE A 55 16.27 6.89 12.00
C ILE A 55 15.94 5.76 12.98
N GLU A 56 15.71 6.09 14.26
CA GLU A 56 15.37 5.11 15.29
C GLU A 56 14.05 4.38 14.98
N ASP A 57 13.08 5.08 14.40
CA ASP A 57 11.83 4.44 13.97
C ASP A 57 12.07 3.47 12.81
N TRP A 58 12.95 3.79 11.86
CA TRP A 58 13.32 2.91 10.76
C TRP A 58 14.16 1.70 11.19
N GLU A 59 14.94 1.82 12.24
CA GLU A 59 15.79 0.76 12.78
C GLU A 59 15.12 -0.07 13.89
N TYR A 60 13.92 0.30 14.28
CA TYR A 60 13.19 -0.38 15.36
C TYR A 60 13.02 -1.89 15.11
N TYR A 61 12.77 -2.29 13.87
CA TYR A 61 12.65 -3.71 13.47
C TYR A 61 13.97 -4.30 12.95
N GLY A 62 15.08 -3.64 13.17
CA GLY A 62 16.41 -4.05 12.77
C GLY A 62 17.04 -3.14 11.71
N PRO A 63 18.35 -3.34 11.45
CA PRO A 63 19.09 -2.51 10.49
C PRO A 63 18.56 -2.69 9.05
N PRO A 64 18.90 -1.76 8.14
CA PRO A 64 18.63 -1.94 6.72
C PRO A 64 19.27 -3.24 6.20
N THR A 65 18.68 -3.82 5.16
CA THR A 65 19.06 -5.14 4.64
C THR A 65 19.25 -5.11 3.12
N ARG A 66 20.02 -6.06 2.60
CA ARG A 66 20.08 -6.42 1.18
C ARG A 66 19.31 -7.69 0.85
N ASP A 67 18.82 -8.40 1.86
CA ASP A 67 18.09 -9.69 1.71
C ASP A 67 16.63 -9.49 1.29
N ILE A 68 16.31 -8.31 0.78
CA ILE A 68 14.95 -7.92 0.37
C ILE A 68 14.38 -8.83 -0.73
N ILE A 69 15.25 -9.44 -1.55
CA ILE A 69 14.88 -10.38 -2.62
C ILE A 69 14.50 -11.78 -2.12
N GLU A 70 14.68 -12.07 -0.82
CA GLU A 70 14.28 -13.36 -0.24
C GLU A 70 12.77 -13.47 -0.02
N THR A 71 12.05 -12.34 -0.12
CA THR A 71 10.59 -12.36 0.03
C THR A 71 9.90 -12.97 -1.19
N ASP A 72 8.86 -13.78 -0.93
CA ASP A 72 7.96 -14.32 -1.95
C ASP A 72 6.61 -13.57 -2.00
N ARG A 73 6.53 -12.37 -1.41
CA ARG A 73 5.29 -11.59 -1.29
C ARG A 73 5.43 -10.19 -1.84
N GLY A 74 4.28 -9.57 -2.11
CA GLY A 74 4.19 -8.18 -2.55
C GLY A 74 4.86 -7.93 -3.89
N TYR A 75 5.25 -6.70 -4.13
CA TYR A 75 5.86 -6.29 -5.39
C TYR A 75 7.16 -7.06 -5.70
N ILE A 76 8.02 -7.22 -4.70
CA ILE A 76 9.33 -7.86 -4.89
C ILE A 76 9.16 -9.36 -5.15
N GLY A 77 8.25 -10.04 -4.45
CA GLY A 77 7.97 -11.46 -4.70
C GLY A 77 7.44 -11.69 -6.12
N GLY A 78 6.50 -10.85 -6.60
CA GLY A 78 6.00 -10.93 -7.96
C GLY A 78 7.07 -10.62 -9.02
N PHE A 79 7.92 -9.61 -8.76
CA PHE A 79 9.04 -9.27 -9.63
C PHE A 79 10.02 -10.45 -9.75
N LYS A 80 10.41 -11.03 -8.62
CA LYS A 80 11.30 -12.19 -8.54
C LYS A 80 10.74 -13.39 -9.32
N THR A 81 9.50 -13.77 -9.07
CA THR A 81 8.87 -14.90 -9.75
C THR A 81 8.86 -14.73 -11.26
N MET A 82 8.52 -13.56 -11.76
CA MET A 82 8.53 -13.28 -13.20
C MET A 82 9.96 -13.34 -13.77
N CYS A 83 10.97 -12.85 -13.03
CA CYS A 83 12.38 -12.98 -13.44
C CYS A 83 12.82 -14.46 -13.53
N GLU A 84 12.38 -15.30 -12.61
CA GLU A 84 12.65 -16.74 -12.62
C GLU A 84 11.97 -17.43 -13.81
N GLU A 85 10.72 -17.07 -14.14
CA GLU A 85 9.98 -17.59 -15.31
C GLU A 85 10.65 -17.22 -16.63
N TYR A 86 11.15 -15.98 -16.77
CA TYR A 86 11.89 -15.58 -17.97
C TYR A 86 13.24 -16.29 -18.11
N GLY A 87 13.86 -16.65 -16.99
CA GLY A 87 15.21 -17.24 -16.96
C GLY A 87 16.33 -16.30 -17.39
N GLY A 88 17.55 -16.61 -16.98
CA GLY A 88 18.73 -15.82 -17.34
C GLY A 88 18.78 -14.44 -16.65
N VAL A 89 18.00 -14.22 -15.59
CA VAL A 89 17.98 -12.98 -14.82
C VAL A 89 18.49 -13.24 -13.41
N ASN A 90 19.45 -12.41 -12.98
CA ASN A 90 19.98 -12.42 -11.61
C ASN A 90 19.54 -11.14 -10.89
N LEU A 91 18.91 -11.30 -9.75
CA LEU A 91 18.53 -10.21 -8.87
C LEU A 91 19.63 -9.98 -7.83
N GLN A 92 19.96 -8.72 -7.61
CA GLN A 92 20.84 -8.28 -6.54
C GLN A 92 20.06 -7.32 -5.64
N GLY A 93 19.78 -7.76 -4.42
CA GLY A 93 19.27 -6.86 -3.39
C GLY A 93 20.33 -5.81 -3.03
N ILE A 94 19.93 -4.55 -2.97
CA ILE A 94 20.75 -3.45 -2.48
C ILE A 94 20.13 -2.87 -1.22
N LEU A 95 20.84 -1.99 -0.51
CA LEU A 95 20.43 -1.46 0.78
C LEU A 95 18.97 -1.01 0.75
N SER A 96 18.19 -1.53 1.69
CA SER A 96 16.76 -1.23 1.85
C SER A 96 16.43 -1.10 3.33
N PRO A 97 15.89 0.03 3.79
CA PRO A 97 15.39 0.13 5.15
C PRO A 97 14.20 -0.80 5.36
N ARG A 98 14.02 -1.26 6.57
CA ARG A 98 12.80 -1.97 6.97
C ARG A 98 11.65 -0.97 7.12
N GLY A 99 10.41 -1.44 7.29
CA GLY A 99 9.29 -0.53 7.58
C GLY A 99 9.51 0.25 8.87
N ALA A 100 9.20 1.54 8.88
CA ALA A 100 9.33 2.37 10.06
C ALA A 100 8.29 2.01 11.13
N ARG A 101 8.66 2.14 12.42
CA ARG A 101 7.74 2.03 13.55
C ARG A 101 6.60 3.05 13.40
N GLY A 102 5.38 2.63 13.69
CA GLY A 102 4.20 3.49 13.56
C GLY A 102 3.58 3.52 12.15
N GLY A 103 4.30 3.10 11.11
CA GLY A 103 3.78 3.04 9.74
C GLY A 103 3.08 4.33 9.33
N SER A 104 1.85 4.25 8.81
CA SER A 104 1.06 5.40 8.34
C SER A 104 0.55 6.35 9.44
N SER A 105 0.89 6.12 10.71
CA SER A 105 0.72 7.09 11.82
C SER A 105 1.97 7.97 12.05
N GLY A 106 3.08 7.67 11.38
CA GLY A 106 4.28 8.51 11.37
C GLY A 106 4.08 9.80 10.57
N SER A 107 4.65 10.90 11.08
CA SER A 107 4.65 12.19 10.42
C SER A 107 5.90 12.39 9.56
N TRP A 108 6.20 13.62 9.21
CA TRP A 108 7.34 13.99 8.36
C TRP A 108 8.58 13.16 8.66
N ILE A 109 9.11 12.50 7.64
CA ILE A 109 10.41 11.83 7.72
C ILE A 109 11.48 12.91 7.89
N THR A 110 12.44 12.68 8.79
CA THR A 110 13.56 13.59 8.95
C THR A 110 14.46 13.55 7.71
N GLU A 111 15.00 14.71 7.32
CA GLU A 111 15.96 14.82 6.22
C GLU A 111 17.15 13.84 6.41
N GLU A 112 17.63 13.74 7.65
CA GLU A 112 18.74 12.83 8.01
C GLU A 112 18.41 11.36 7.70
N ALA A 113 17.18 10.91 8.02
CA ALA A 113 16.75 9.53 7.70
C ALA A 113 16.66 9.30 6.20
N PHE A 114 16.08 10.24 5.46
CA PHE A 114 16.00 10.16 4.01
C PHE A 114 17.38 10.12 3.36
N GLU A 115 18.28 11.02 3.75
CA GLU A 115 19.65 11.09 3.22
C GLU A 115 20.44 9.81 3.54
N LYS A 116 20.33 9.29 4.76
CA LYS A 116 20.99 8.03 5.14
C LYS A 116 20.65 6.88 4.20
N TYR A 117 19.35 6.66 3.97
CA TYR A 117 18.91 5.51 3.17
C TYR A 117 19.07 5.74 1.67
N THR A 118 18.80 6.93 1.18
CA THR A 118 19.00 7.29 -0.23
C THR A 118 20.47 7.19 -0.63
N ASN A 119 21.39 7.77 0.18
CA ASN A 119 22.81 7.68 -0.07
C ASN A 119 23.34 6.24 0.04
N GLY A 120 22.74 5.42 0.94
CA GLY A 120 23.07 4.00 1.03
C GLY A 120 22.65 3.21 -0.21
N ILE A 121 21.47 3.48 -0.79
CA ILE A 121 21.02 2.89 -2.06
C ILE A 121 21.94 3.28 -3.20
N VAL A 122 22.26 4.58 -3.32
CA VAL A 122 23.17 5.12 -4.35
C VAL A 122 24.56 4.47 -4.25
N LYS A 123 25.12 4.41 -3.06
CA LYS A 123 26.42 3.78 -2.80
C LYS A 123 26.43 2.30 -3.20
N ASP A 124 25.40 1.55 -2.86
CA ASP A 124 25.31 0.13 -3.25
C ASP A 124 25.23 -0.03 -4.79
N LEU A 125 24.54 0.87 -5.49
CA LEU A 125 24.50 0.86 -6.96
C LEU A 125 25.89 1.09 -7.59
N GLU A 126 26.69 2.00 -7.02
CA GLU A 126 28.06 2.27 -7.46
C GLU A 126 29.02 1.09 -7.16
N GLU A 127 28.95 0.55 -5.93
CA GLU A 127 29.90 -0.47 -5.47
C GLU A 127 29.60 -1.87 -6.02
N LEU A 128 28.31 -2.21 -6.21
CA LEU A 128 27.87 -3.53 -6.63
C LEU A 128 27.60 -3.62 -8.14
N GLY A 129 27.60 -2.50 -8.85
CA GLY A 129 27.38 -2.45 -10.29
C GLY A 129 28.48 -3.15 -11.11
N PRO A 130 28.39 -3.22 -12.43
CA PRO A 130 27.29 -2.67 -13.23
C PRO A 130 26.03 -3.53 -13.21
N PHE A 131 24.88 -2.89 -13.45
CA PHE A 131 23.57 -3.52 -13.61
C PHE A 131 23.03 -3.29 -15.02
N ASP A 132 22.08 -4.12 -15.45
CA ASP A 132 21.32 -3.96 -16.70
C ASP A 132 19.97 -3.28 -16.48
N GLY A 133 19.51 -3.14 -15.21
CA GLY A 133 18.31 -2.45 -14.81
C GLY A 133 18.21 -2.26 -13.29
N VAL A 134 17.31 -1.36 -12.84
CA VAL A 134 17.03 -1.09 -11.43
C VAL A 134 15.53 -1.16 -11.17
N PHE A 135 15.13 -1.97 -10.20
CA PHE A 135 13.76 -2.04 -9.69
C PHE A 135 13.65 -1.40 -8.32
N LEU A 136 12.75 -0.42 -8.18
CA LEU A 136 12.49 0.29 -6.94
C LEU A 136 11.05 0.04 -6.48
N SER A 137 10.90 -0.60 -5.33
CA SER A 137 9.60 -0.74 -4.65
C SER A 137 9.44 0.39 -3.65
N LEU A 138 8.69 1.43 -4.03
CA LEU A 138 8.43 2.62 -3.25
C LEU A 138 6.97 2.66 -2.79
N HIS A 139 6.54 3.74 -2.13
CA HIS A 139 5.13 3.96 -1.79
C HIS A 139 4.49 5.04 -2.68
N GLY A 140 5.16 6.16 -2.87
CA GLY A 140 4.64 7.33 -3.56
C GLY A 140 3.93 8.33 -2.65
N ALA A 141 3.98 8.15 -1.34
CA ALA A 141 3.35 9.03 -0.37
C ALA A 141 4.30 9.44 0.76
N MET A 142 5.60 9.45 0.51
CA MET A 142 6.56 10.03 1.44
C MET A 142 6.40 11.54 1.54
N ALA A 143 6.61 12.05 2.75
CA ALA A 143 6.86 13.46 2.97
C ALA A 143 8.09 13.61 3.86
N VAL A 144 9.09 14.32 3.36
CA VAL A 144 10.39 14.52 4.01
C VAL A 144 10.61 15.99 4.29
N THR A 145 11.06 16.31 5.49
CA THR A 145 11.39 17.69 5.85
C THR A 145 12.47 18.23 4.93
N GLY A 146 12.19 19.34 4.25
CA GLY A 146 13.15 20.00 3.35
C GLY A 146 13.24 19.39 1.93
N ILE A 147 12.60 18.26 1.66
CA ILE A 147 12.61 17.60 0.33
C ILE A 147 11.17 17.48 -0.19
N PRO A 148 10.78 18.31 -1.17
CA PRO A 148 9.36 18.42 -1.57
C PRO A 148 8.77 17.16 -2.23
N LYS A 149 9.57 16.39 -2.98
CA LYS A 149 9.16 15.21 -3.75
C LYS A 149 10.20 14.10 -3.57
N PRO A 150 10.18 13.43 -2.42
CA PRO A 150 11.29 12.55 -2.02
C PRO A 150 11.47 11.31 -2.89
N GLU A 151 10.38 10.68 -3.37
CA GLU A 151 10.50 9.53 -4.26
C GLU A 151 11.08 9.93 -5.61
N ALA A 152 10.63 11.04 -6.20
CA ALA A 152 11.21 11.57 -7.44
C ALA A 152 12.70 11.94 -7.26
N GLU A 153 13.07 12.54 -6.11
CA GLU A 153 14.48 12.83 -5.78
C GLU A 153 15.31 11.57 -5.67
N LEU A 154 14.82 10.53 -4.98
CA LEU A 154 15.49 9.23 -4.91
C LEU A 154 15.74 8.65 -6.32
N VAL A 155 14.69 8.60 -7.15
CA VAL A 155 14.80 8.03 -8.52
C VAL A 155 15.77 8.84 -9.37
N ARG A 156 15.79 10.18 -9.24
CA ARG A 156 16.72 11.05 -9.94
C ARG A 156 18.18 10.80 -9.51
N ARG A 157 18.44 10.59 -8.22
CA ARG A 157 19.78 10.23 -7.73
C ARG A 157 20.20 8.85 -8.26
N VAL A 158 19.31 7.89 -8.30
CA VAL A 158 19.54 6.57 -8.91
C VAL A 158 19.89 6.74 -10.40
N ARG A 159 19.08 7.50 -11.15
CA ARG A 159 19.30 7.79 -12.58
C ARG A 159 20.69 8.38 -12.84
N ASN A 160 21.14 9.32 -11.99
CA ASN A 160 22.45 9.96 -12.12
C ASN A 160 23.62 8.95 -12.00
N VAL A 161 23.44 7.87 -11.25
CA VAL A 161 24.47 6.83 -11.06
C VAL A 161 24.43 5.78 -12.16
N VAL A 162 23.23 5.34 -12.54
CA VAL A 162 23.09 4.19 -13.42
C VAL A 162 23.01 4.55 -14.91
N GLY A 163 22.84 5.83 -15.24
CA GLY A 163 22.74 6.31 -16.62
C GLY A 163 21.47 5.84 -17.32
N ASP A 164 21.59 5.36 -18.56
CA ASP A 164 20.46 5.05 -19.45
C ASP A 164 19.82 3.67 -19.26
N ILE A 165 20.28 2.87 -18.28
CA ILE A 165 19.63 1.57 -18.03
C ILE A 165 18.22 1.76 -17.48
N PRO A 166 17.28 0.85 -17.76
CA PRO A 166 15.89 1.02 -17.32
C PRO A 166 15.73 1.03 -15.79
N ILE A 167 14.98 2.01 -15.30
CA ILE A 167 14.51 2.13 -13.91
C ILE A 167 13.01 1.92 -13.91
N VAL A 168 12.56 0.87 -13.23
CA VAL A 168 11.13 0.57 -13.07
C VAL A 168 10.73 0.71 -11.61
N VAL A 169 9.59 1.37 -11.38
CA VAL A 169 9.10 1.70 -10.04
C VAL A 169 7.73 1.06 -9.80
N THR A 170 7.50 0.54 -8.60
CA THR A 170 6.15 0.19 -8.13
C THR A 170 5.73 1.11 -6.99
N LEU A 171 4.45 1.53 -7.01
CA LEU A 171 3.85 2.41 -6.02
C LEU A 171 2.53 1.87 -5.49
N ASP A 172 2.14 2.38 -4.33
CA ASP A 172 0.81 2.16 -3.75
C ASP A 172 -0.26 3.02 -4.44
N LEU A 173 -1.53 2.62 -4.31
CA LEU A 173 -2.69 3.34 -4.82
C LEU A 173 -2.83 4.75 -4.18
N HIS A 174 -2.24 4.96 -3.01
CA HIS A 174 -2.23 6.25 -2.32
C HIS A 174 -1.06 7.16 -2.75
N ALA A 175 -0.35 6.86 -3.82
CA ALA A 175 0.74 7.69 -4.33
C ALA A 175 0.26 9.10 -4.71
N ASN A 176 1.08 10.11 -4.36
CA ASN A 176 0.86 11.53 -4.68
C ASN A 176 1.68 12.02 -5.88
N GLU A 177 2.51 11.18 -6.46
CA GLU A 177 3.51 11.47 -7.47
C GLU A 177 2.97 12.20 -8.72
N ASP A 178 3.86 12.87 -9.42
CA ASP A 178 3.57 13.58 -10.66
C ASP A 178 4.58 13.27 -11.78
N HIS A 179 4.70 14.19 -12.75
CA HIS A 179 5.62 14.03 -13.88
C HIS A 179 7.09 13.98 -13.49
N GLU A 180 7.51 14.56 -12.34
CA GLU A 180 8.92 14.50 -11.95
C GLU A 180 9.39 13.07 -11.66
N LEU A 181 8.54 12.23 -11.08
CA LEU A 181 8.84 10.81 -10.93
C LEU A 181 8.86 10.10 -12.29
N SER A 182 7.84 10.32 -13.12
CA SER A 182 7.75 9.65 -14.43
C SER A 182 8.83 10.11 -15.42
N ASP A 183 9.37 11.31 -15.26
CA ASP A 183 10.50 11.79 -16.07
C ASP A 183 11.84 11.14 -15.64
N ALA A 184 11.93 10.72 -14.38
CA ALA A 184 13.15 10.08 -13.85
C ALA A 184 13.14 8.54 -14.02
N ALA A 185 11.96 7.91 -14.08
CA ALA A 185 11.76 6.46 -14.27
C ALA A 185 11.35 6.12 -15.70
N ASP A 186 11.60 4.88 -16.15
CA ASP A 186 11.16 4.41 -17.47
C ASP A 186 9.77 3.82 -17.46
N ALA A 187 9.34 3.22 -16.34
CA ALA A 187 7.98 2.72 -16.16
C ALA A 187 7.56 2.72 -14.69
N VAL A 188 6.29 3.05 -14.44
CA VAL A 188 5.69 3.07 -13.10
C VAL A 188 4.45 2.21 -13.06
N PHE A 189 4.36 1.32 -12.08
CA PHE A 189 3.22 0.43 -11.85
C PHE A 189 2.61 0.69 -10.48
N ILE A 190 1.32 1.00 -10.44
CA ILE A 190 0.59 1.31 -9.22
C ILE A 190 -0.40 0.18 -8.92
N THR A 191 -0.49 -0.21 -7.63
CA THR A 191 -1.50 -1.18 -7.18
C THR A 191 -2.91 -0.69 -7.53
N LYS A 192 -3.79 -1.61 -7.97
CA LYS A 192 -5.12 -1.27 -8.52
C LYS A 192 -6.27 -1.65 -7.60
N ARG A 193 -5.95 -2.28 -6.49
CA ARG A 193 -6.94 -2.75 -5.52
C ARG A 193 -6.74 -2.08 -4.16
N TYR A 194 -7.84 -1.69 -3.56
CA TYR A 194 -7.91 -1.28 -2.17
C TYR A 194 -9.12 -1.97 -1.54
N PRO A 195 -8.89 -2.99 -0.69
CA PRO A 195 -7.62 -3.48 -0.07
C PRO A 195 -6.56 -3.94 -1.07
N HIS A 196 -5.27 -3.80 -0.69
CA HIS A 196 -4.11 -4.11 -1.54
C HIS A 196 -3.84 -5.62 -1.59
N TYR A 197 -4.34 -6.30 -2.60
CA TYR A 197 -4.09 -7.73 -2.81
C TYR A 197 -3.54 -8.06 -4.22
N ASP A 198 -3.22 -7.05 -5.01
CA ASP A 198 -2.63 -7.18 -6.34
C ASP A 198 -1.20 -6.64 -6.46
N THR A 199 -0.54 -6.32 -5.33
CA THR A 199 0.85 -5.86 -5.30
C THR A 199 1.80 -6.84 -5.98
N TYR A 200 1.60 -8.14 -5.76
CA TYR A 200 2.36 -9.20 -6.42
C TYR A 200 2.23 -9.12 -7.95
N LEU A 201 1.02 -8.99 -8.47
CA LEU A 201 0.75 -8.86 -9.90
C LEU A 201 1.39 -7.60 -10.51
N GLN A 202 1.46 -6.49 -9.76
CA GLN A 202 2.15 -5.29 -10.25
C GLN A 202 3.67 -5.51 -10.29
N GLY A 203 4.24 -6.28 -9.37
CA GLY A 203 5.63 -6.72 -9.42
C GLY A 203 5.94 -7.57 -10.67
N GLU A 204 5.07 -8.53 -11.00
CA GLU A 204 5.19 -9.32 -12.26
C GLU A 204 5.15 -8.44 -13.50
N ARG A 205 4.26 -7.45 -13.57
CA ARG A 205 4.16 -6.47 -14.67
C ARG A 205 5.43 -5.64 -14.80
N ALA A 206 5.96 -5.16 -13.66
CA ALA A 206 7.21 -4.41 -13.59
C ALA A 206 8.40 -5.22 -14.13
N ALA A 207 8.54 -6.49 -13.71
CA ALA A 207 9.59 -7.38 -14.19
C ALA A 207 9.46 -7.67 -15.69
N ARG A 208 8.25 -7.92 -16.17
CA ARG A 208 7.99 -8.16 -17.61
C ARG A 208 8.44 -7.00 -18.46
N VAL A 209 8.03 -5.78 -18.12
CA VAL A 209 8.43 -4.57 -18.87
C VAL A 209 9.94 -4.35 -18.75
N MET A 210 10.52 -4.49 -17.56
CA MET A 210 11.97 -4.38 -17.36
C MET A 210 12.76 -5.32 -18.28
N ILE A 211 12.45 -6.61 -18.26
CA ILE A 211 13.17 -7.63 -19.01
C ILE A 211 13.00 -7.41 -20.52
N GLN A 212 11.77 -7.12 -20.97
CA GLN A 212 11.50 -6.83 -22.38
C GLN A 212 12.20 -5.56 -22.85
N THR A 213 12.31 -4.54 -21.99
CA THR A 213 13.06 -3.31 -22.29
C THR A 213 14.55 -3.60 -22.45
N ILE A 214 15.15 -4.36 -21.52
CA ILE A 214 16.57 -4.75 -21.59
C ILE A 214 16.85 -5.59 -22.85
N ARG A 215 15.92 -6.45 -23.26
CA ARG A 215 16.03 -7.28 -24.47
C ARG A 215 15.73 -6.52 -25.78
N GLY A 216 15.18 -5.31 -25.68
CA GLY A 216 14.81 -4.48 -26.83
C GLY A 216 13.43 -4.80 -27.43
N ASP A 217 12.64 -5.64 -26.78
CA ASP A 217 11.28 -6.06 -27.24
C ASP A 217 10.19 -5.04 -26.80
N TYR A 218 10.51 -4.17 -25.85
CA TYR A 218 9.60 -3.13 -25.35
C TYR A 218 10.38 -1.82 -25.18
N LYS A 219 9.78 -0.73 -25.65
CA LYS A 219 10.29 0.64 -25.44
C LYS A 219 9.28 1.42 -24.62
N PRO A 220 9.43 1.51 -23.30
CA PRO A 220 8.45 2.18 -22.46
C PRO A 220 8.36 3.66 -22.82
N ILE A 221 7.13 4.13 -22.96
CA ILE A 221 6.74 5.53 -23.07
C ILE A 221 5.68 5.78 -22.02
N MET A 222 5.81 6.84 -21.24
CA MET A 222 4.84 7.21 -20.22
C MET A 222 4.12 8.51 -20.55
N ALA A 223 2.82 8.55 -20.18
CA ALA A 223 2.06 9.79 -20.06
C ALA A 223 1.54 9.94 -18.63
N THR A 224 1.71 11.10 -18.03
CA THR A 224 1.26 11.41 -16.67
C THR A 224 0.27 12.55 -16.67
N ARG A 225 -0.84 12.42 -15.89
CA ARG A 225 -1.84 13.48 -15.69
C ARG A 225 -2.22 13.61 -14.22
N LYS A 226 -2.39 14.84 -13.79
CA LYS A 226 -2.93 15.21 -12.46
C LYS A 226 -4.32 15.82 -12.66
N PRO A 227 -5.42 15.10 -12.36
CA PRO A 227 -6.78 15.64 -12.55
C PRO A 227 -7.16 16.79 -11.60
N GLY A 228 -6.31 17.14 -10.62
CA GLY A 228 -6.59 18.19 -9.65
C GLY A 228 -7.67 17.81 -8.63
N VAL A 229 -7.74 16.53 -8.28
CA VAL A 229 -8.73 15.97 -7.34
C VAL A 229 -8.00 15.27 -6.20
N ILE A 230 -8.43 15.55 -4.97
CA ILE A 230 -8.00 14.84 -3.77
C ILE A 230 -9.22 14.19 -3.09
N THR A 231 -9.06 12.96 -2.63
CA THR A 231 -10.14 12.19 -2.02
C THR A 231 -9.71 11.58 -0.69
N PRO A 232 -10.59 11.50 0.33
CA PRO A 232 -10.25 10.81 1.57
C PRO A 232 -10.13 9.30 1.34
N SER A 233 -9.15 8.66 1.98
CA SER A 233 -8.84 7.24 1.75
C SER A 233 -10.02 6.31 1.99
N VAL A 234 -10.97 6.68 2.85
CA VAL A 234 -12.18 5.89 3.12
C VAL A 234 -13.07 5.70 1.88
N PHE A 235 -13.02 6.63 0.91
CA PHE A 235 -13.80 6.57 -0.33
C PHE A 235 -13.02 6.00 -1.52
N GLN A 236 -11.77 5.58 -1.32
CA GLN A 236 -10.91 5.04 -2.38
C GLN A 236 -11.01 3.52 -2.54
N GLY A 237 -11.93 2.86 -1.82
CA GLY A 237 -12.14 1.42 -1.92
C GLY A 237 -12.53 0.99 -3.34
N THR A 238 -11.68 0.21 -4.02
CA THR A 238 -11.83 -0.11 -5.46
C THR A 238 -12.83 -1.23 -5.76
N GLY A 239 -13.43 -1.81 -4.73
CA GLY A 239 -14.54 -2.76 -4.83
C GLY A 239 -15.92 -2.12 -4.74
N VAL A 240 -16.00 -0.79 -4.51
CA VAL A 240 -17.23 -0.03 -4.33
C VAL A 240 -17.17 1.30 -5.07
N SER A 241 -18.36 1.84 -5.42
CA SER A 241 -18.47 3.18 -6.04
C SER A 241 -17.99 4.29 -5.06
N PRO A 242 -17.32 5.35 -5.57
CA PRO A 242 -17.07 5.70 -6.97
C PRO A 242 -15.69 5.24 -7.51
N ALA A 243 -14.79 4.72 -6.68
CA ALA A 243 -13.45 4.32 -7.10
C ALA A 243 -13.49 3.11 -8.05
N MET A 244 -14.47 2.23 -7.87
CA MET A 244 -14.67 1.04 -8.71
C MET A 244 -14.80 1.40 -10.19
N GLU A 245 -15.62 2.40 -10.53
CA GLU A 245 -15.89 2.79 -11.92
C GLU A 245 -14.64 3.34 -12.62
N ILE A 246 -13.80 4.05 -11.88
CA ILE A 246 -12.52 4.56 -12.41
C ILE A 246 -11.58 3.39 -12.73
N MET A 247 -11.47 2.44 -11.80
CA MET A 247 -10.63 1.25 -12.01
C MET A 247 -11.15 0.33 -13.12
N GLU A 248 -12.47 0.20 -13.28
CA GLU A 248 -13.07 -0.54 -14.39
C GLU A 248 -12.78 0.12 -15.74
N ARG A 249 -12.79 1.46 -15.79
CA ARG A 249 -12.41 2.21 -17.00
C ARG A 249 -10.95 1.98 -17.36
N ALA A 250 -10.03 2.03 -16.39
CA ALA A 250 -8.61 1.74 -16.59
C ALA A 250 -8.39 0.29 -17.12
N ARG A 251 -9.06 -0.69 -16.51
CA ARG A 251 -8.97 -2.09 -16.97
C ARG A 251 -9.48 -2.30 -18.37
N ARG A 252 -10.54 -1.59 -18.81
CA ARG A 252 -11.03 -1.65 -20.20
C ARG A 252 -9.96 -1.24 -21.20
N TRP A 253 -9.23 -0.16 -20.94
CA TRP A 253 -8.13 0.26 -21.81
C TRP A 253 -7.04 -0.81 -21.91
N GLU A 254 -6.62 -1.41 -20.80
CA GLU A 254 -5.64 -2.50 -20.81
C GLU A 254 -6.12 -3.73 -21.58
N CYS A 255 -7.41 -4.10 -21.46
CA CYS A 255 -7.98 -5.22 -22.20
C CYS A 255 -8.04 -4.97 -23.71
N GLN A 256 -8.23 -3.73 -24.15
CA GLN A 256 -8.30 -3.35 -25.55
C GLN A 256 -6.93 -3.21 -26.20
N HIS A 257 -5.89 -2.95 -25.42
CA HIS A 257 -4.53 -2.67 -25.89
C HIS A 257 -3.51 -3.53 -25.14
N PRO A 258 -3.23 -4.76 -25.59
CA PRO A 258 -2.20 -5.61 -24.98
C PRO A 258 -0.83 -4.92 -24.94
N GLY A 259 -0.16 -4.99 -23.81
CA GLY A 259 1.12 -4.31 -23.59
C GLY A 259 0.99 -2.84 -23.14
N VAL A 260 -0.24 -2.36 -22.95
CA VAL A 260 -0.50 -1.08 -22.29
C VAL A 260 -0.80 -1.32 -20.82
N TYR A 261 -0.28 -0.46 -19.95
CA TYR A 261 -0.51 -0.51 -18.50
C TYR A 261 -1.03 0.84 -18.03
N VAL A 262 -2.21 0.83 -17.40
CA VAL A 262 -2.89 2.03 -16.91
C VAL A 262 -2.86 2.01 -15.40
N SER A 263 -2.06 2.88 -14.80
CA SER A 263 -1.93 3.05 -13.36
C SER A 263 -2.73 4.28 -12.90
N VAL A 264 -3.54 4.11 -11.85
CA VAL A 264 -4.29 5.20 -11.22
C VAL A 264 -3.97 5.20 -9.75
N ALA A 265 -3.37 6.29 -9.27
CA ALA A 265 -3.30 6.61 -7.86
C ALA A 265 -4.44 7.55 -7.48
N PHE A 266 -5.07 7.34 -6.33
CA PHE A 266 -6.05 8.29 -5.78
C PHE A 266 -5.40 9.36 -4.91
N GLY A 267 -4.14 9.16 -4.53
CA GLY A 267 -3.38 10.03 -3.65
C GLY A 267 -3.63 9.79 -2.17
N PHE A 268 -2.71 10.27 -1.36
CA PHE A 268 -2.80 10.25 0.09
C PHE A 268 -3.12 11.63 0.62
N ALA A 269 -4.40 11.85 0.90
CA ALA A 269 -4.92 13.16 1.30
C ALA A 269 -4.35 13.70 2.62
N TYR A 270 -3.78 12.85 3.46
CA TYR A 270 -3.27 13.24 4.77
C TYR A 270 -1.79 13.66 4.73
N ALA A 271 -1.29 13.96 3.55
CA ALA A 271 0.02 14.56 3.30
C ALA A 271 -0.14 15.99 2.74
N ASP A 272 0.48 16.96 3.40
CA ASP A 272 0.50 18.38 2.97
C ASP A 272 1.72 18.63 2.07
N VAL A 273 1.69 18.05 0.86
CA VAL A 273 2.79 18.07 -0.13
C VAL A 273 2.34 18.68 -1.47
N PRO A 274 3.27 19.23 -2.27
CA PRO A 274 2.91 20.00 -3.48
C PRO A 274 2.32 19.15 -4.61
N ASP A 275 2.54 17.86 -4.62
CA ASP A 275 2.05 16.90 -5.63
C ASP A 275 0.88 16.05 -5.15
N VAL A 276 0.25 16.39 -4.01
CA VAL A 276 -0.87 15.65 -3.44
C VAL A 276 -2.03 15.46 -4.44
N GLY A 277 -2.72 14.33 -4.31
CA GLY A 277 -3.96 14.05 -5.04
C GLY A 277 -3.80 13.00 -6.13
N ALA A 278 -4.90 12.77 -6.84
CA ALA A 278 -4.97 11.72 -7.85
C ALA A 278 -3.96 11.92 -8.98
N THR A 279 -3.47 10.79 -9.49
CA THR A 279 -2.51 10.74 -10.61
C THR A 279 -2.86 9.60 -11.54
N VAL A 280 -2.74 9.83 -12.83
CA VAL A 280 -2.85 8.81 -13.87
C VAL A 280 -1.50 8.68 -14.56
N MET A 281 -0.96 7.46 -14.61
CA MET A 281 0.27 7.14 -15.33
C MET A 281 -0.01 5.98 -16.29
N VAL A 282 0.29 6.18 -17.57
CA VAL A 282 0.04 5.19 -18.61
C VAL A 282 1.37 4.81 -19.27
N VAL A 283 1.67 3.52 -19.30
CA VAL A 283 2.87 2.98 -19.96
C VAL A 283 2.45 2.27 -21.24
N THR A 284 3.07 2.63 -22.37
CA THR A 284 2.86 2.01 -23.68
C THR A 284 4.17 1.54 -24.30
N ASN A 285 4.10 0.70 -25.31
CA ASN A 285 5.27 0.30 -26.11
C ASN A 285 5.47 1.25 -27.28
N ASN A 286 6.30 2.27 -27.12
CA ASN A 286 6.68 3.26 -28.15
C ASN A 286 5.48 3.97 -28.82
N ASP A 287 4.42 4.25 -28.06
CA ASP A 287 3.21 4.90 -28.59
C ASP A 287 2.78 6.04 -27.63
N GLN A 288 3.34 7.24 -27.89
CA GLN A 288 3.05 8.43 -27.08
C GLN A 288 1.59 8.90 -27.28
N GLU A 289 1.06 8.83 -28.50
CA GLU A 289 -0.30 9.28 -28.79
C GLU A 289 -1.35 8.44 -28.04
N LEU A 290 -1.15 7.12 -28.01
CA LEU A 290 -2.01 6.23 -27.25
C LEU A 290 -1.88 6.49 -25.73
N ALA A 291 -0.67 6.68 -25.23
CA ALA A 291 -0.43 6.97 -23.81
C ALA A 291 -1.16 8.25 -23.37
N ASP A 292 -0.99 9.34 -24.13
CA ASP A 292 -1.65 10.62 -23.87
C ASP A 292 -3.17 10.51 -23.92
N ARG A 293 -3.72 9.88 -24.95
CA ARG A 293 -5.16 9.68 -25.11
C ARG A 293 -5.79 8.92 -23.93
N ILE A 294 -5.13 7.87 -23.44
CA ILE A 294 -5.62 7.08 -22.31
C ILE A 294 -5.51 7.90 -21.02
N ALA A 295 -4.38 8.58 -20.82
CA ALA A 295 -4.15 9.39 -19.63
C ALA A 295 -5.17 10.53 -19.53
N ASP A 296 -5.47 11.23 -20.66
CA ASP A 296 -6.48 12.26 -20.74
C ASP A 296 -7.89 11.70 -20.43
N ASP A 297 -8.26 10.57 -21.02
CA ASP A 297 -9.57 9.96 -20.82
C ASP A 297 -9.84 9.58 -19.35
N ILE A 298 -8.86 8.98 -18.68
CA ILE A 298 -8.98 8.61 -17.26
C ILE A 298 -8.95 9.84 -16.37
N SER A 299 -8.07 10.79 -16.63
CA SER A 299 -7.97 12.06 -15.88
C SER A 299 -9.28 12.85 -15.94
N ASP A 300 -9.86 13.02 -17.14
CA ASP A 300 -11.14 13.66 -17.34
C ASP A 300 -12.28 12.93 -16.63
N TYR A 301 -12.22 11.59 -16.59
CA TYR A 301 -13.22 10.81 -15.90
C TYR A 301 -13.13 10.98 -14.38
N ILE A 302 -11.93 11.01 -13.79
CA ILE A 302 -11.71 11.30 -12.38
C ILE A 302 -12.26 12.71 -12.06
N TRP A 303 -11.97 13.71 -12.89
CA TRP A 303 -12.49 15.06 -12.72
C TRP A 303 -14.04 15.10 -12.72
N ARG A 304 -14.69 14.37 -13.63
CA ARG A 304 -16.17 14.26 -13.67
C ARG A 304 -16.74 13.58 -12.44
N MET A 305 -16.01 12.63 -11.84
CA MET A 305 -16.44 11.90 -10.65
C MET A 305 -16.21 12.65 -9.33
N ARG A 306 -15.52 13.80 -9.35
CA ARG A 306 -15.11 14.55 -8.15
C ARG A 306 -16.28 14.87 -7.21
N GLU A 307 -17.44 15.29 -7.78
CA GLU A 307 -18.64 15.61 -6.99
C GLU A 307 -19.25 14.37 -6.30
N VAL A 308 -19.12 13.21 -6.92
CA VAL A 308 -19.59 11.95 -6.32
C VAL A 308 -18.77 11.61 -5.08
N PHE A 309 -17.44 11.84 -5.13
CA PHE A 309 -16.58 11.65 -3.94
C PHE A 309 -16.92 12.67 -2.84
N ALA A 310 -17.00 13.95 -3.18
CA ALA A 310 -17.26 15.03 -2.22
C ALA A 310 -18.67 15.00 -1.61
N GLY A 311 -19.63 14.46 -2.35
CA GLY A 311 -21.02 14.33 -1.90
C GLY A 311 -21.25 13.23 -0.86
N LYS A 312 -20.31 12.29 -0.67
CA LYS A 312 -20.44 11.21 0.33
C LYS A 312 -20.38 11.79 1.74
N LYS A 313 -21.31 11.37 2.57
CA LYS A 313 -21.38 11.72 4.00
C LYS A 313 -21.29 10.46 4.83
N LEU A 314 -20.60 10.55 5.95
CA LEU A 314 -20.48 9.47 6.92
C LEU A 314 -21.12 9.90 8.24
N PRO A 315 -21.76 8.99 8.99
CA PRO A 315 -22.27 9.28 10.30
C PRO A 315 -21.13 9.69 11.24
N LYS A 316 -21.40 10.67 12.10
CA LYS A 316 -20.52 11.00 13.22
C LYS A 316 -20.62 9.94 14.31
N THR A 317 -19.76 10.00 15.33
CA THR A 317 -19.63 8.95 16.34
C THR A 317 -20.96 8.58 16.98
N GLU A 318 -21.74 9.56 17.46
CA GLU A 318 -23.03 9.32 18.13
C GLU A 318 -24.04 8.62 17.20
N GLU A 319 -24.21 9.14 15.99
CA GLU A 319 -25.12 8.57 15.00
C GLU A 319 -24.66 7.18 14.54
N GLY A 320 -23.35 7.02 14.27
CA GLY A 320 -22.80 5.76 13.78
C GLY A 320 -22.92 4.62 14.81
N VAL A 321 -22.73 4.93 16.09
CA VAL A 321 -22.90 3.97 17.18
C VAL A 321 -24.40 3.62 17.36
N ALA A 322 -25.30 4.62 17.29
CA ALA A 322 -26.75 4.36 17.39
C ALA A 322 -27.23 3.44 16.23
N LEU A 323 -26.76 3.69 15.01
CA LEU A 323 -27.06 2.83 13.86
C LEU A 323 -26.53 1.41 14.05
N ALA A 324 -25.33 1.27 14.61
CA ALA A 324 -24.73 -0.04 14.85
C ALA A 324 -25.49 -0.84 15.92
N ILE A 325 -25.90 -0.20 17.00
CA ILE A 325 -26.72 -0.84 18.05
C ILE A 325 -28.07 -1.29 17.46
N ALA A 326 -28.75 -0.41 16.72
CA ALA A 326 -30.05 -0.76 16.12
C ALA A 326 -29.93 -1.93 15.11
N ALA A 327 -28.84 -1.98 14.35
CA ALA A 327 -28.59 -3.08 13.44
C ALA A 327 -28.29 -4.40 14.17
N ALA A 328 -27.54 -4.34 15.28
CA ALA A 328 -27.27 -5.51 16.11
C ALA A 328 -28.55 -6.05 16.74
N GLU A 329 -29.43 -5.18 17.30
CA GLU A 329 -30.76 -5.54 17.83
C GLU A 329 -31.68 -6.14 16.75
N ALA A 330 -31.51 -5.73 15.49
CA ALA A 330 -32.20 -6.32 14.34
C ALA A 330 -31.61 -7.66 13.87
N GLY A 331 -30.57 -8.18 14.53
CA GLY A 331 -29.93 -9.46 14.22
C GLY A 331 -28.93 -9.41 13.03
N GLN A 332 -28.49 -8.23 12.62
CA GLN A 332 -27.51 -8.06 11.53
C GLN A 332 -26.07 -8.19 12.06
N THR A 333 -25.79 -9.21 12.86
CA THR A 333 -24.50 -9.41 13.54
C THR A 333 -23.54 -10.31 12.78
N PRO A 334 -22.22 -10.17 12.97
CA PRO A 334 -21.58 -9.05 13.64
C PRO A 334 -21.68 -7.75 12.85
N VAL A 335 -22.03 -6.66 13.52
CA VAL A 335 -21.95 -5.30 12.95
C VAL A 335 -20.50 -4.83 13.00
N VAL A 336 -19.96 -4.31 11.90
CA VAL A 336 -18.64 -3.71 11.89
C VAL A 336 -18.75 -2.19 11.93
N ILE A 337 -18.14 -1.56 12.93
CA ILE A 337 -17.85 -0.12 12.93
C ILE A 337 -16.42 0.08 12.45
N ALA A 338 -16.25 0.76 11.32
CA ALA A 338 -14.94 1.19 10.84
C ALA A 338 -14.68 2.61 11.34
N ASP A 339 -13.87 2.74 12.41
CA ASP A 339 -13.36 4.02 12.91
C ASP A 339 -12.17 4.44 12.02
N HIS A 340 -12.52 5.07 10.89
CA HIS A 340 -11.56 5.31 9.80
C HIS A 340 -10.64 6.50 10.03
N SER A 341 -11.05 7.47 10.86
CA SER A 341 -10.35 8.75 11.03
C SER A 341 -9.21 8.68 12.04
N ASP A 342 -9.22 7.69 12.95
CA ASP A 342 -8.13 7.48 13.89
C ASP A 342 -6.87 6.95 13.20
N ARG A 343 -5.88 7.84 13.03
CA ARG A 343 -4.58 7.53 12.42
C ARG A 343 -3.53 7.08 13.42
N THR A 344 -3.75 7.32 14.71
CA THR A 344 -2.78 7.01 15.78
C THR A 344 -3.14 5.78 16.60
N GLY A 345 -4.39 5.34 16.50
CA GLY A 345 -4.90 4.12 17.13
C GLY A 345 -5.33 4.26 18.58
N GLY A 346 -5.18 5.46 19.17
CA GLY A 346 -5.47 5.70 20.59
C GLY A 346 -6.80 6.40 20.87
N SER A 347 -7.64 6.61 19.85
CA SER A 347 -8.89 7.35 19.99
C SER A 347 -9.95 6.52 20.71
N THR A 348 -10.62 7.16 21.69
CA THR A 348 -11.62 6.56 22.58
C THR A 348 -13.07 6.93 22.23
N TYR A 349 -13.31 7.84 21.29
CA TYR A 349 -14.66 8.34 21.00
C TYR A 349 -15.70 7.25 20.75
N VAL A 350 -15.35 6.23 19.96
CA VAL A 350 -16.29 5.13 19.67
C VAL A 350 -16.48 4.23 20.90
N LEU A 351 -15.43 3.98 21.69
CA LEU A 351 -15.52 3.22 22.95
C LEU A 351 -16.41 3.93 23.97
N GLU A 352 -16.14 5.21 24.20
CA GLU A 352 -16.93 6.05 25.12
C GLU A 352 -18.40 6.07 24.73
N GLU A 353 -18.68 6.20 23.44
CA GLU A 353 -20.04 6.30 22.92
C GLU A 353 -20.79 4.96 22.97
N LEU A 354 -20.13 3.83 22.72
CA LEU A 354 -20.73 2.49 22.90
C LEU A 354 -21.13 2.26 24.35
N ILE A 355 -20.27 2.64 25.30
CA ILE A 355 -20.60 2.54 26.75
C ILE A 355 -21.74 3.49 27.09
N ARG A 356 -21.73 4.75 26.65
CA ARG A 356 -22.74 5.76 26.92
C ARG A 356 -24.14 5.34 26.42
N GLN A 357 -24.19 4.71 25.25
CA GLN A 357 -25.46 4.21 24.66
C GLN A 357 -25.86 2.80 25.15
N GLY A 358 -25.07 2.18 26.04
CA GLY A 358 -25.40 0.89 26.65
C GLY A 358 -25.23 -0.32 25.72
N ALA A 359 -24.33 -0.22 24.75
CA ALA A 359 -24.01 -1.36 23.90
C ALA A 359 -23.36 -2.50 24.70
N ASN A 360 -23.68 -3.72 24.34
CA ASN A 360 -23.15 -4.93 24.94
C ASN A 360 -22.53 -5.85 23.90
N ASN A 361 -21.78 -6.85 24.35
CA ASN A 361 -21.17 -7.87 23.50
C ASN A 361 -20.36 -7.29 22.32
N PHE A 362 -19.57 -6.25 22.58
CA PHE A 362 -18.73 -5.61 21.56
C PHE A 362 -17.23 -5.81 21.81
N CYS A 363 -16.44 -5.60 20.77
CA CYS A 363 -14.98 -5.63 20.84
C CYS A 363 -14.35 -4.44 20.10
N ILE A 364 -13.52 -3.65 20.81
CA ILE A 364 -12.63 -2.65 20.21
C ILE A 364 -11.34 -3.35 19.76
N ALA A 365 -11.08 -3.40 18.47
CA ALA A 365 -9.92 -4.09 17.88
C ALA A 365 -9.18 -3.16 16.89
N THR A 366 -8.16 -2.41 17.35
CA THR A 366 -7.49 -2.38 18.65
C THR A 366 -7.47 -0.95 19.21
N LEU A 367 -7.06 -0.78 20.46
CA LEU A 367 -6.77 0.52 21.05
C LEU A 367 -5.27 0.58 21.41
N ARG A 368 -4.56 1.58 20.89
CA ARG A 368 -3.16 1.80 21.22
C ARG A 368 -3.02 2.45 22.59
N ASP A 369 -2.40 1.74 23.53
CA ASP A 369 -2.14 2.27 24.84
C ASP A 369 -0.94 1.59 25.52
N GLU A 370 0.27 2.15 25.32
CA GLU A 370 1.48 1.67 25.97
C GLU A 370 1.41 1.82 27.51
N LYS A 371 0.80 2.90 28.01
CA LYS A 371 0.74 3.19 29.46
C LYS A 371 -0.14 2.17 30.20
N ALA A 372 -1.33 1.89 29.66
CA ALA A 372 -2.20 0.89 30.26
C ALA A 372 -1.59 -0.51 30.22
N ILE A 373 -0.87 -0.85 29.13
CA ILE A 373 -0.14 -2.12 29.01
C ILE A 373 0.92 -2.24 30.11
N ASP A 374 1.79 -1.22 30.28
CA ASP A 374 2.83 -1.21 31.30
C ASP A 374 2.25 -1.34 32.71
N GLU A 375 1.16 -0.60 33.00
CA GLU A 375 0.49 -0.66 34.29
C GLU A 375 -0.13 -2.03 34.58
N ILE A 376 -0.78 -2.65 33.58
CA ILE A 376 -1.37 -3.99 33.75
C ILE A 376 -0.28 -5.04 33.94
N GLN A 377 0.82 -4.99 33.18
CA GLN A 377 1.94 -5.93 33.33
C GLN A 377 2.58 -5.86 34.72
N GLU A 378 2.63 -4.66 35.32
CA GLU A 378 3.18 -4.48 36.66
C GLU A 378 2.23 -5.01 37.77
N LYS A 379 0.91 -4.83 37.62
CA LYS A 379 -0.05 -4.95 38.71
C LYS A 379 -0.99 -6.17 38.63
N ALA A 380 -1.08 -6.82 37.47
CA ALA A 380 -2.11 -7.84 37.24
C ALA A 380 -1.60 -9.01 36.38
N LYS A 381 -2.32 -10.12 36.46
CA LYS A 381 -2.16 -11.30 35.60
C LYS A 381 -3.52 -11.73 35.03
N VAL A 382 -3.49 -12.66 34.09
CA VAL A 382 -4.72 -13.23 33.51
C VAL A 382 -5.62 -13.75 34.62
N GLY A 383 -6.89 -13.34 34.59
CA GLY A 383 -7.92 -13.67 35.57
C GLY A 383 -8.15 -12.59 36.62
N ASP A 384 -7.20 -11.68 36.85
CA ASP A 384 -7.35 -10.62 37.85
C ASP A 384 -8.31 -9.53 37.37
N LYS A 385 -9.05 -8.94 38.32
CA LYS A 385 -9.90 -7.79 38.11
C LYS A 385 -9.19 -6.51 38.52
N MET A 386 -9.38 -5.46 37.74
CA MET A 386 -8.81 -4.15 38.04
C MET A 386 -9.64 -3.02 37.44
N THR A 387 -9.41 -1.83 37.95
CA THR A 387 -9.92 -0.58 37.37
C THR A 387 -8.75 0.14 36.72
N ILE A 388 -8.89 0.52 35.45
CA ILE A 388 -7.81 1.16 34.68
C ILE A 388 -8.39 2.15 33.66
N ASP A 389 -7.67 3.24 33.41
CA ASP A 389 -7.95 4.18 32.35
C ASP A 389 -7.28 3.72 31.05
N VAL A 390 -8.04 3.65 29.94
CA VAL A 390 -7.51 3.22 28.63
C VAL A 390 -7.70 4.26 27.54
N GLY A 391 -6.72 4.38 26.65
CA GLY A 391 -6.71 5.27 25.49
C GLY A 391 -6.68 6.75 25.85
N GLY A 392 -6.91 7.63 24.88
CA GLY A 392 -6.96 9.07 25.09
C GLY A 392 -5.61 9.78 25.25
N TRP A 393 -4.49 9.08 25.05
CA TRP A 393 -3.14 9.60 25.35
C TRP A 393 -2.29 9.96 24.13
N THR A 394 -2.65 9.50 22.95
CA THR A 394 -1.75 9.54 21.79
C THR A 394 -1.56 10.93 21.21
N ASP A 395 -2.61 11.74 21.22
CA ASP A 395 -2.62 13.10 20.68
C ASP A 395 -3.91 13.86 21.02
N LYS A 396 -4.03 15.09 20.51
CA LYS A 396 -5.17 15.99 20.80
C LYS A 396 -6.54 15.50 20.28
N TYR A 397 -6.57 14.53 19.40
CA TYR A 397 -7.79 13.91 18.86
C TYR A 397 -8.02 12.50 19.41
N ALA A 398 -7.26 12.11 20.42
CA ALA A 398 -7.43 10.79 21.03
C ALA A 398 -8.69 10.70 21.93
N GLY A 399 -9.33 11.81 22.25
CA GLY A 399 -10.43 11.87 23.23
C GLY A 399 -9.93 11.91 24.66
N ASN A 400 -10.75 11.44 25.59
CA ASN A 400 -10.39 11.30 27.01
C ASN A 400 -10.09 9.84 27.32
N PRO A 401 -9.25 9.56 28.32
CA PRO A 401 -9.12 8.21 28.86
C PRO A 401 -10.49 7.69 29.34
N VAL A 402 -10.78 6.43 29.03
CA VAL A 402 -12.01 5.76 29.45
C VAL A 402 -11.68 4.80 30.58
N GLN A 403 -12.31 5.00 31.74
CA GLN A 403 -12.14 4.11 32.87
C GLN A 403 -12.91 2.81 32.67
N ILE A 404 -12.20 1.69 32.77
CA ILE A 404 -12.74 0.33 32.65
C ILE A 404 -12.54 -0.40 33.97
N GLU A 405 -13.62 -0.91 34.56
CA GLU A 405 -13.59 -1.94 35.59
C GLU A 405 -13.76 -3.30 34.92
N GLY A 406 -12.69 -4.05 34.79
CA GLY A 406 -12.66 -5.25 33.97
C GLY A 406 -11.73 -6.34 34.47
N GLN A 407 -11.78 -7.49 33.81
CA GLN A 407 -10.91 -8.64 34.04
C GLN A 407 -9.88 -8.75 32.91
N VAL A 408 -8.63 -9.04 33.24
CA VAL A 408 -7.60 -9.38 32.27
C VAL A 408 -7.90 -10.76 31.70
N GLU A 409 -8.44 -10.82 30.46
CA GLU A 409 -8.80 -12.08 29.76
C GLU A 409 -7.60 -12.67 29.04
N PHE A 410 -6.73 -11.81 28.49
CA PHE A 410 -5.47 -12.19 27.84
C PHE A 410 -4.36 -11.21 28.19
N LEU A 411 -3.12 -11.71 28.37
CA LEU A 411 -1.89 -10.93 28.55
C LEU A 411 -0.73 -11.74 27.98
N GLY A 412 -0.09 -11.25 26.95
CA GLY A 412 1.04 -11.94 26.33
C GLY A 412 1.57 -11.28 25.07
N GLU A 413 2.69 -11.79 24.58
CA GLU A 413 3.24 -11.39 23.29
C GLU A 413 2.37 -11.91 22.15
N TYR A 414 2.02 -11.04 21.23
CA TYR A 414 1.18 -11.39 20.10
C TYR A 414 1.88 -11.12 18.76
N GLN A 415 2.47 -12.16 18.21
CA GLN A 415 3.23 -12.11 16.96
C GLN A 415 4.35 -11.03 17.01
N ARG A 416 4.47 -10.20 15.95
CA ARG A 416 5.41 -9.06 15.90
C ARG A 416 4.82 -7.76 16.42
N ARG A 417 3.69 -7.82 17.14
CA ARG A 417 2.94 -6.64 17.58
C ARG A 417 3.27 -6.19 19.00
N GLY A 418 4.05 -7.00 19.71
CA GLY A 418 4.42 -6.78 21.09
C GLY A 418 3.36 -7.24 22.07
N THR A 419 3.51 -6.87 23.34
CA THR A 419 2.58 -7.24 24.40
C THR A 419 1.17 -6.75 24.09
N THR A 420 0.25 -7.68 24.04
CA THR A 420 -1.18 -7.44 23.77
C THR A 420 -1.98 -7.86 24.99
N ILE A 421 -2.99 -7.07 25.31
CA ILE A 421 -3.87 -7.33 26.46
C ILE A 421 -5.33 -7.29 25.98
N VAL A 422 -6.15 -8.21 26.48
CA VAL A 422 -7.60 -8.18 26.33
C VAL A 422 -8.21 -7.93 27.69
N LEU A 423 -8.98 -6.85 27.83
CA LEU A 423 -9.78 -6.56 29.00
C LEU A 423 -11.24 -6.91 28.69
N LEU A 424 -11.85 -7.78 29.50
CA LEU A 424 -13.25 -8.12 29.50
C LEU A 424 -13.98 -7.29 30.55
N PHE A 425 -15.06 -6.61 30.19
CA PHE A 425 -15.83 -5.75 31.09
C PHE A 425 -17.33 -5.70 30.73
N GLY A 426 -18.13 -5.16 31.63
CA GLY A 426 -19.58 -5.04 31.41
C GLY A 426 -20.23 -6.38 31.03
N GLU A 427 -21.15 -6.35 30.09
CA GLU A 427 -21.84 -7.53 29.57
C GLU A 427 -21.15 -8.06 28.30
N ASN A 428 -20.02 -8.76 28.49
CA ASN A 428 -19.22 -9.38 27.45
C ASN A 428 -18.52 -8.39 26.48
N ASN A 429 -18.21 -7.18 26.96
CA ASN A 429 -17.48 -6.17 26.19
C ASN A 429 -15.97 -6.41 26.27
N ARG A 430 -15.25 -6.13 25.20
CA ARG A 430 -13.80 -6.28 25.15
C ARG A 430 -13.12 -5.05 24.57
N VAL A 431 -11.94 -4.72 25.12
CA VAL A 431 -10.98 -3.84 24.48
C VAL A 431 -9.64 -4.56 24.37
N ILE A 432 -9.07 -4.55 23.16
CA ILE A 432 -7.76 -5.14 22.87
C ILE A 432 -6.74 -4.01 22.84
N LEU A 433 -5.85 -4.01 23.83
CA LEU A 433 -4.76 -3.03 23.94
C LEU A 433 -3.52 -3.50 23.20
N THR A 434 -2.90 -2.62 22.43
CA THR A 434 -1.64 -2.86 21.71
C THR A 434 -0.67 -1.69 21.92
N PRO A 435 0.67 -1.91 21.93
CA PRO A 435 1.65 -0.84 22.15
C PRO A 435 1.77 0.11 20.95
N GLN A 436 1.27 -0.29 19.78
CA GLN A 436 1.29 0.49 18.55
C GLN A 436 -0.02 0.38 17.80
N LEU A 437 -0.28 1.31 16.87
CA LEU A 437 -1.40 1.17 15.95
C LEU A 437 -1.36 -0.21 15.27
N THR A 438 -2.40 -0.97 15.47
CA THR A 438 -2.57 -2.28 14.86
C THR A 438 -3.88 -2.30 14.08
N GLN A 439 -3.80 -2.34 12.75
CA GLN A 439 -4.98 -2.53 11.92
C GLN A 439 -5.37 -4.01 11.89
N VAL A 440 -6.58 -4.32 12.31
CA VAL A 440 -7.16 -5.65 12.15
C VAL A 440 -7.85 -5.72 10.79
N THR A 441 -7.34 -6.57 9.91
CA THR A 441 -7.80 -6.68 8.53
C THR A 441 -8.51 -8.00 8.23
N THR A 442 -8.31 -9.00 9.10
CA THR A 442 -8.86 -10.34 8.93
C THR A 442 -9.35 -10.91 10.26
N PRO A 443 -10.39 -11.76 10.27
CA PRO A 443 -10.96 -12.32 11.50
C PRO A 443 -10.05 -13.30 12.25
N ASP A 444 -9.08 -13.92 11.59
CA ASP A 444 -8.07 -14.79 12.22
C ASP A 444 -7.19 -14.06 13.26
N PHE A 445 -7.21 -12.73 13.27
CA PHE A 445 -6.60 -11.94 14.33
C PHE A 445 -7.17 -12.28 15.73
N PHE A 446 -8.42 -12.63 15.83
CA PHE A 446 -9.10 -12.86 17.10
C PHE A 446 -8.87 -14.27 17.68
N ASP A 447 -8.57 -15.24 16.83
CA ASP A 447 -8.47 -16.64 17.22
C ASP A 447 -7.45 -16.91 18.37
N PRO A 448 -6.20 -16.42 18.30
CA PRO A 448 -5.22 -16.63 19.38
C PRO A 448 -5.55 -15.89 20.67
N LEU A 449 -6.45 -14.88 20.60
CA LEU A 449 -6.94 -14.14 21.75
C LEU A 449 -8.16 -14.82 22.42
N GLY A 450 -8.62 -15.95 21.86
CA GLY A 450 -9.79 -16.68 22.38
C GLY A 450 -11.13 -16.01 22.07
N ILE A 451 -11.18 -15.07 21.12
CA ILE A 451 -12.39 -14.31 20.78
C ILE A 451 -12.99 -14.87 19.49
N ASP A 452 -14.21 -15.40 19.59
CA ASP A 452 -15.00 -15.77 18.41
C ASP A 452 -15.77 -14.55 17.88
N VAL A 453 -15.21 -13.92 16.85
CA VAL A 453 -15.76 -12.70 16.25
C VAL A 453 -17.21 -12.87 15.74
N LYS A 454 -17.62 -14.11 15.38
CA LYS A 454 -18.97 -14.42 14.90
C LYS A 454 -20.03 -14.35 16.00
N LYS A 455 -19.60 -14.38 17.27
CA LYS A 455 -20.49 -14.30 18.44
C LYS A 455 -20.60 -12.89 19.01
N LEU A 456 -19.87 -11.94 18.46
CA LEU A 456 -19.94 -10.54 18.85
C LEU A 456 -21.13 -9.87 18.15
N ASP A 457 -21.75 -8.93 18.83
CA ASP A 457 -22.79 -8.09 18.24
C ASP A 457 -22.14 -6.96 17.43
N ILE A 458 -21.11 -6.33 17.98
CA ILE A 458 -20.41 -5.21 17.34
C ILE A 458 -18.89 -5.43 17.40
N VAL A 459 -18.21 -5.18 16.28
CA VAL A 459 -16.75 -5.16 16.19
C VAL A 459 -16.29 -3.79 15.69
N VAL A 460 -15.47 -3.11 16.47
CA VAL A 460 -14.89 -1.81 16.07
C VAL A 460 -13.47 -2.02 15.53
N LEU A 461 -13.23 -1.57 14.32
CA LEU A 461 -11.95 -1.71 13.63
C LEU A 461 -11.34 -0.33 13.34
N LYS A 462 -10.08 -0.10 13.77
CA LYS A 462 -9.32 1.10 13.43
C LYS A 462 -8.77 0.95 11.99
N SER A 463 -9.68 0.99 11.01
CA SER A 463 -9.34 0.73 9.62
C SER A 463 -10.27 1.51 8.69
N ARG A 464 -9.77 1.88 7.51
CA ARG A 464 -10.54 2.61 6.48
C ARG A 464 -11.20 1.67 5.50
N VAL A 465 -10.42 0.82 4.85
CA VAL A 465 -10.89 -0.07 3.77
C VAL A 465 -10.27 -1.48 3.89
N HIS A 466 -9.07 -1.62 4.46
CA HIS A 466 -8.35 -2.92 4.47
C HIS A 466 -9.15 -4.07 5.10
N PHE A 467 -9.97 -3.78 6.10
CA PHE A 467 -10.84 -4.78 6.75
C PHE A 467 -11.87 -5.40 5.80
N ARG A 468 -12.24 -4.72 4.70
CA ARG A 468 -13.31 -5.18 3.79
C ARG A 468 -13.01 -6.55 3.21
N ARG A 469 -11.72 -6.88 2.94
CA ARG A 469 -11.34 -8.20 2.45
C ARG A 469 -11.71 -9.32 3.43
N GLY A 470 -11.46 -9.13 4.71
CA GLY A 470 -11.70 -10.16 5.73
C GLY A 470 -13.12 -10.20 6.27
N PHE A 471 -13.84 -9.07 6.23
CA PHE A 471 -15.16 -8.95 6.87
C PHE A 471 -16.29 -8.74 5.86
N HIS A 472 -16.10 -7.92 4.82
CA HIS A 472 -17.14 -7.65 3.83
C HIS A 472 -17.16 -8.69 2.70
N GLU A 473 -16.02 -8.91 2.04
CA GLU A 473 -15.93 -9.80 0.87
C GLU A 473 -16.16 -11.27 1.24
N THR A 474 -15.92 -11.64 2.50
CA THR A 474 -16.19 -13.00 3.02
C THR A 474 -17.66 -13.19 3.46
N GLY A 475 -18.43 -12.11 3.53
CA GLY A 475 -19.79 -12.15 4.06
C GLY A 475 -19.87 -12.33 5.59
N LEU A 476 -18.76 -12.11 6.31
CA LEU A 476 -18.74 -12.22 7.77
C LEU A 476 -19.53 -11.08 8.43
N ALA A 477 -19.33 -9.84 8.00
CA ALA A 477 -20.04 -8.69 8.53
C ALA A 477 -21.51 -8.70 8.06
N GLY A 478 -22.46 -8.64 8.98
CA GLY A 478 -23.88 -8.47 8.67
C GLY A 478 -24.16 -7.09 8.07
N VAL A 479 -23.55 -6.05 8.64
CA VAL A 479 -23.56 -4.67 8.12
C VAL A 479 -22.29 -3.93 8.54
N ILE A 480 -21.93 -2.89 7.78
CA ILE A 480 -20.73 -2.06 8.04
C ILE A 480 -21.14 -0.59 8.11
N PHE A 481 -20.73 0.08 9.17
CA PHE A 481 -20.81 1.54 9.32
C PHE A 481 -19.40 2.13 9.36
N GLU A 482 -19.07 2.99 8.39
CA GLU A 482 -17.87 3.83 8.43
C GLU A 482 -18.19 5.06 9.25
N VAL A 483 -17.51 5.26 10.38
CA VAL A 483 -17.81 6.33 11.34
C VAL A 483 -16.72 7.40 11.29
N ASP A 484 -17.13 8.64 11.05
CA ASP A 484 -16.24 9.80 10.99
C ASP A 484 -16.10 10.42 12.40
N ALA A 485 -15.32 9.75 13.26
CA ALA A 485 -14.93 10.25 14.56
C ALA A 485 -13.88 11.38 14.43
N PRO A 486 -13.67 12.21 15.47
CA PRO A 486 -12.54 13.14 15.47
C PRO A 486 -11.21 12.39 15.28
N GLY A 487 -10.32 12.91 14.41
CA GLY A 487 -9.04 12.24 14.11
C GLY A 487 -8.22 12.99 13.06
N TRP A 488 -7.02 12.47 12.80
CA TRP A 488 -6.11 13.00 11.77
C TRP A 488 -6.45 12.53 10.34
N GLY A 489 -7.44 11.66 10.19
CA GLY A 489 -7.89 11.13 8.93
C GLY A 489 -9.36 11.43 8.61
N PRO A 490 -9.87 12.69 8.72
CA PRO A 490 -11.28 13.00 8.53
C PRO A 490 -11.73 12.72 7.09
N ALA A 491 -13.02 12.43 6.92
CA ALA A 491 -13.64 12.34 5.61
C ALA A 491 -13.82 13.72 4.95
N ASP A 492 -14.01 14.77 5.73
CA ASP A 492 -14.03 16.15 5.27
C ASP A 492 -12.61 16.71 5.23
N LEU A 493 -12.01 16.73 4.06
CA LEU A 493 -10.63 17.20 3.85
C LEU A 493 -10.49 18.71 4.06
N THR A 494 -11.57 19.48 3.99
CA THR A 494 -11.52 20.95 4.23
C THR A 494 -11.21 21.29 5.69
N ALA A 495 -11.38 20.34 6.60
CA ALA A 495 -11.02 20.49 8.02
C ALA A 495 -9.50 20.41 8.29
N LEU A 496 -8.70 19.96 7.31
CA LEU A 496 -7.25 19.84 7.48
C LEU A 496 -6.53 21.15 7.18
N PRO A 497 -5.49 21.52 7.95
CA PRO A 497 -4.79 22.80 7.83
C PRO A 497 -3.72 22.76 6.72
N TYR A 498 -4.12 22.49 5.48
CA TYR A 498 -3.21 22.45 4.34
C TYR A 498 -2.54 23.80 4.05
N LYS A 499 -1.26 23.76 3.68
CA LYS A 499 -0.44 24.92 3.32
C LYS A 499 0.27 24.75 1.98
N ASN A 500 0.74 23.54 1.69
CA ASN A 500 1.66 23.24 0.59
C ASN A 500 0.99 22.65 -0.65
N ILE A 501 -0.28 22.24 -0.56
CA ILE A 501 -1.02 21.63 -1.67
C ILE A 501 -1.35 22.63 -2.79
N PRO A 502 -1.58 22.18 -4.04
CA PRO A 502 -1.99 23.03 -5.15
C PRO A 502 -3.25 23.83 -4.82
N LYS A 503 -3.27 25.15 -5.18
CA LYS A 503 -4.37 26.07 -4.83
C LYS A 503 -5.63 25.89 -5.67
N ASP A 504 -5.61 25.01 -6.63
CA ASP A 504 -6.74 24.67 -7.49
C ASP A 504 -7.25 23.23 -7.30
N ILE A 505 -6.77 22.52 -6.25
CA ILE A 505 -7.18 21.15 -6.00
C ILE A 505 -8.59 21.06 -5.39
N TYR A 506 -9.43 20.22 -5.97
CA TYR A 506 -10.80 19.97 -5.52
C TYR A 506 -10.81 18.81 -4.48
N PRO A 507 -11.61 18.87 -3.38
CA PRO A 507 -12.58 19.90 -2.98
C PRO A 507 -12.02 20.97 -2.04
N VAL A 508 -10.72 20.94 -1.68
CA VAL A 508 -10.14 21.84 -0.67
C VAL A 508 -10.15 23.28 -1.16
N TYR A 509 -9.74 23.51 -2.40
CA TYR A 509 -9.86 24.79 -3.08
C TYR A 509 -10.82 24.61 -4.26
N LYS A 510 -12.07 25.10 -4.11
CA LYS A 510 -13.05 25.07 -5.21
C LYS A 510 -12.59 25.95 -6.34
N LYS A 511 -12.66 25.43 -7.58
CA LYS A 511 -12.69 26.29 -8.76
C LYS A 511 -14.11 26.83 -8.86
N ASP A 512 -14.24 28.17 -8.88
CA ASP A 512 -15.49 28.85 -9.21
C ASP A 512 -15.92 28.50 -10.63
#